data_c237e64937f1fe99d046a2ea3a616df9
#
_entry.id   c237e64937f1fe99d046a2ea3a616df9
#
_cell.length_a   1.000
_cell.length_b   1.000
_cell.length_c   1.000
_cell.angle_alpha   90.00
_cell.angle_beta   90.00
_cell.angle_gamma   90.00
#
_symmetry.space_group_name_H-M   'P 1'
#
loop_
_entity.id
_entity.type
_entity.pdbx_description
1 polymer ?
#
loop_
_entity_poly.entity_id
_entity_poly.type
_entity_poly.pdbx_seq_one_letter_code
_entity_poly.pdbx_strand_id
1 'polypeptide(L)'
;MNAAADRSDARMGSRVPLRDHVATSIRRYLGDLDGCEDSADLYNIALRELEIPLFIEVLRHCEGNQSRAATLLGIHRATLRKKLRDYGLA
;
A
#
# COMPACT_ATOMS: atom_id res chain seq x y z
N MET A 1 20.32 5.99 -6.53
CA MET A 1 19.76 6.61 -5.33
C MET A 1 18.65 7.60 -5.70
N ASN A 2 17.58 7.48 -5.06
CA ASN A 2 16.43 8.30 -5.37
C ASN A 2 16.33 9.47 -4.40
N ALA A 3 16.73 10.66 -4.85
CA ALA A 3 16.73 11.84 -4.00
C ALA A 3 15.31 12.24 -3.60
N ALA A 4 14.34 11.97 -4.45
CA ALA A 4 12.96 12.29 -4.13
C ALA A 4 12.46 11.45 -2.96
N ALA A 5 12.85 10.19 -2.91
CA ALA A 5 12.48 9.33 -1.80
C ALA A 5 13.12 9.83 -0.51
N ASP A 6 14.36 10.27 -0.58
CA ASP A 6 15.04 10.81 0.59
C ASP A 6 14.32 12.04 1.11
N ARG A 7 13.93 12.92 0.20
CA ARG A 7 13.22 14.13 0.62
C ARG A 7 11.87 13.82 1.24
N SER A 8 11.17 12.81 0.70
CA SER A 8 9.89 12.41 1.25
C SER A 8 10.05 11.93 2.68
N ASP A 9 11.04 11.11 2.93
CA ASP A 9 11.30 10.61 4.26
C ASP A 9 11.57 11.74 5.23
N ALA A 10 12.41 12.68 4.81
CA ALA A 10 12.77 13.79 5.67
C ALA A 10 11.55 14.66 5.98
N ARG A 11 10.71 14.89 4.98
CA ARG A 11 9.55 15.74 5.12
C ARG A 11 8.54 15.17 6.08
N MET A 12 8.42 13.85 6.09
CA MET A 12 7.44 13.18 6.93
C MET A 12 7.96 12.90 8.33
N GLY A 13 9.19 13.25 8.60
CA GLY A 13 9.76 13.02 9.90
C GLY A 13 10.12 11.58 10.17
N SER A 14 10.01 10.73 9.18
CA SER A 14 10.33 9.32 9.30
C SER A 14 11.77 9.07 8.86
N ARG A 15 12.49 8.28 9.62
CA ARG A 15 13.83 7.87 9.25
C ARG A 15 13.86 6.59 8.45
N VAL A 16 12.73 5.90 8.38
CA VAL A 16 12.64 4.59 7.76
C VAL A 16 11.78 4.67 6.52
N PRO A 17 12.36 4.40 5.34
CA PRO A 17 11.57 4.41 4.12
C PRO A 17 10.45 3.39 4.17
N LEU A 18 9.39 3.66 3.41
CA LEU A 18 8.25 2.76 3.34
C LEU A 18 8.67 1.34 3.01
N ARG A 19 9.60 1.18 2.06
CA ARG A 19 10.02 -0.16 1.66
C ARG A 19 10.62 -0.96 2.81
N ASP A 20 11.24 -0.28 3.77
CA ASP A 20 11.81 -0.96 4.93
C ASP A 20 10.72 -1.47 5.86
N HIS A 21 9.66 -0.68 6.05
CA HIS A 21 8.50 -1.13 6.82
C HIS A 21 7.86 -2.33 6.15
N VAL A 22 7.72 -2.28 4.82
CA VAL A 22 7.14 -3.38 4.08
C VAL A 22 8.01 -4.62 4.20
N ALA A 23 9.33 -4.46 4.07
CA ALA A 23 10.25 -5.59 4.19
C ALA A 23 10.13 -6.25 5.55
N THR A 24 10.05 -5.45 6.61
CA THR A 24 9.91 -5.98 7.95
C THR A 24 8.61 -6.76 8.10
N SER A 25 7.52 -6.21 7.57
CA SER A 25 6.22 -6.88 7.64
C SER A 25 6.23 -8.19 6.86
N ILE A 26 6.81 -8.17 5.66
CA ILE A 26 6.89 -9.39 4.84
C ILE A 26 7.74 -10.45 5.52
N ARG A 27 8.86 -10.04 6.10
CA ARG A 27 9.74 -10.99 6.79
C ARG A 27 9.00 -11.67 7.94
N ARG A 28 8.24 -10.89 8.69
CA ARG A 28 7.47 -11.44 9.80
C ARG A 28 6.40 -12.41 9.29
N TYR A 29 5.72 -12.01 8.22
CA TYR A 29 4.69 -12.86 7.63
C TYR A 29 5.27 -14.18 7.16
N LEU A 30 6.43 -14.14 6.49
CA LEU A 30 7.07 -15.35 6.01
C LEU A 30 7.49 -16.26 7.16
N GLY A 31 7.93 -15.67 8.27
CA GLY A 31 8.26 -16.44 9.43
C GLY A 31 7.05 -17.18 10.02
N ASP A 32 5.90 -16.52 9.98
CA ASP A 32 4.67 -17.12 10.48
C ASP A 32 4.15 -18.21 9.56
N LEU A 33 4.56 -18.19 8.29
CA LEU A 33 4.14 -19.21 7.33
C LEU A 33 4.95 -20.49 7.42
N ASP A 34 5.96 -20.51 8.24
CA ASP A 34 6.90 -21.62 8.29
C ASP A 34 6.17 -22.96 8.25
N GLY A 35 6.48 -23.77 7.23
CA GLY A 35 5.85 -25.06 7.03
C GLY A 35 4.52 -25.03 6.33
N CYS A 36 4.03 -23.88 5.94
CA CYS A 36 2.73 -23.73 5.29
C CYS A 36 2.85 -23.02 3.95
N GLU A 37 3.90 -23.29 3.21
CA GLU A 37 4.17 -22.56 1.98
C GLU A 37 3.45 -23.10 0.76
N ASP A 38 2.58 -24.07 0.93
CA ASP A 38 1.85 -24.60 -0.22
C ASP A 38 0.76 -23.68 -0.73
N SER A 39 0.48 -22.60 -0.01
CA SER A 39 -0.46 -21.58 -0.46
C SER A 39 0.28 -20.56 -1.30
N ALA A 40 0.21 -20.67 -2.59
CA ALA A 40 1.01 -19.83 -3.48
C ALA A 40 0.30 -18.53 -3.84
N ASP A 41 -0.15 -17.78 -2.85
CA ASP A 41 -0.90 -16.57 -3.09
C ASP A 41 -0.30 -15.35 -2.38
N LEU A 42 0.97 -15.43 -2.04
CA LEU A 42 1.62 -14.37 -1.27
C LEU A 42 1.58 -13.02 -1.98
N TYR A 43 1.77 -13.03 -3.29
CA TYR A 43 1.77 -11.76 -4.03
C TYR A 43 0.45 -11.02 -3.84
N ASN A 44 -0.66 -11.71 -4.00
CA ASN A 44 -1.96 -11.07 -3.87
C ASN A 44 -2.26 -10.69 -2.43
N ILE A 45 -1.81 -11.50 -1.49
CA ILE A 45 -1.98 -11.18 -0.08
C ILE A 45 -1.19 -9.91 0.26
N ALA A 46 0.06 -9.85 -0.15
CA ALA A 46 0.91 -8.69 0.12
C ALA A 46 0.36 -7.45 -0.57
N LEU A 47 -0.12 -7.59 -1.80
CA LEU A 47 -0.67 -6.47 -2.53
C LEU A 47 -1.90 -5.91 -1.81
N ARG A 48 -2.75 -6.78 -1.33
CA ARG A 48 -3.94 -6.35 -0.61
C ARG A 48 -3.57 -5.67 0.70
N GLU A 49 -2.59 -6.24 1.42
CA GLU A 49 -2.16 -5.66 2.68
C GLU A 49 -1.55 -4.28 2.49
N LEU A 50 -0.97 -4.01 1.32
CA LEU A 50 -0.44 -2.71 0.99
C LEU A 50 -1.53 -1.77 0.51
N GLU A 51 -2.39 -2.24 -0.38
CA GLU A 51 -3.37 -1.37 -1.04
C GLU A 51 -4.49 -0.91 -0.11
N ILE A 52 -4.95 -1.78 0.78
CA ILE A 52 -6.06 -1.40 1.65
C ILE A 52 -5.70 -0.18 2.50
N PRO A 53 -4.64 -0.21 3.29
CA PRO A 53 -4.29 0.98 4.07
C PRO A 53 -3.90 2.16 3.20
N LEU A 54 -3.24 1.90 2.06
CA LEU A 54 -2.88 2.97 1.15
C LEU A 54 -4.12 3.72 0.67
N PHE A 55 -5.12 2.99 0.22
CA PHE A 55 -6.35 3.63 -0.29
C PHE A 55 -7.10 4.34 0.82
N ILE A 56 -7.16 3.73 2.00
CA ILE A 56 -7.85 4.35 3.13
C ILE A 56 -7.21 5.70 3.46
N GLU A 57 -5.89 5.73 3.55
CA GLU A 57 -5.21 6.96 3.93
C GLU A 57 -5.27 8.01 2.83
N VAL A 58 -5.15 7.59 1.56
CA VAL A 58 -5.25 8.54 0.47
C VAL A 58 -6.66 9.13 0.37
N LEU A 59 -7.69 8.29 0.53
CA LEU A 59 -9.06 8.79 0.52
C LEU A 59 -9.32 9.74 1.68
N ARG A 60 -8.78 9.44 2.83
CA ARG A 60 -8.92 10.33 3.98
C ARG A 60 -8.26 11.67 3.68
N HIS A 61 -7.07 11.63 3.10
CA HIS A 61 -6.36 12.84 2.72
C HIS A 61 -7.14 13.67 1.69
N CYS A 62 -7.85 13.00 0.79
CA CYS A 62 -8.62 13.65 -0.26
C CYS A 62 -10.10 13.86 0.14
N GLU A 63 -10.41 13.66 1.40
CA GLU A 63 -11.76 13.87 1.93
C GLU A 63 -12.83 13.09 1.17
N GLY A 64 -12.48 11.87 0.78
CA GLY A 64 -13.41 10.98 0.09
C GLY A 64 -13.53 11.22 -1.40
N ASN A 65 -12.79 12.18 -1.94
CA ASN A 65 -12.87 12.49 -3.37
C ASN A 65 -12.06 11.48 -4.16
N GLN A 66 -12.75 10.56 -4.81
CA GLN A 66 -12.08 9.46 -5.52
C GLN A 66 -11.30 9.95 -6.74
N SER A 67 -11.78 11.00 -7.41
CA SER A 67 -11.03 11.54 -8.55
C SER A 67 -9.70 12.11 -8.11
N ARG A 68 -9.70 12.87 -7.01
CA ARG A 68 -8.44 13.41 -6.46
C ARG A 68 -7.54 12.29 -5.99
N ALA A 69 -8.12 11.28 -5.35
CA ALA A 69 -7.34 10.15 -4.86
C ALA A 69 -6.65 9.42 -6.00
N ALA A 70 -7.38 9.18 -7.09
CA ALA A 70 -6.80 8.50 -8.25
C ALA A 70 -5.65 9.31 -8.83
N THR A 71 -5.83 10.62 -8.93
CA THR A 71 -4.78 11.50 -9.43
C THR A 71 -3.55 11.44 -8.52
N LEU A 72 -3.76 11.50 -7.22
CA LEU A 72 -2.66 11.44 -6.27
C LEU A 72 -1.94 10.11 -6.35
N LEU A 73 -2.69 9.02 -6.51
CA LEU A 73 -2.11 7.69 -6.62
C LEU A 73 -1.46 7.43 -7.98
N GLY A 74 -1.83 8.20 -8.99
CA GLY A 74 -1.29 8.00 -10.33
C GLY A 74 -1.93 6.84 -11.08
N ILE A 75 -3.18 6.52 -10.76
CA ILE A 75 -3.91 5.46 -11.44
C ILE A 75 -5.22 6.00 -11.99
N HIS A 76 -5.84 5.24 -12.88
CA HIS A 76 -7.13 5.63 -13.43
C HIS A 76 -8.21 5.57 -12.36
N ARG A 77 -9.15 6.51 -12.43
CA ARG A 77 -10.26 6.52 -11.50
C ARG A 77 -11.06 5.22 -11.55
N ALA A 78 -11.26 4.69 -12.75
CA ALA A 78 -12.01 3.44 -12.89
C ALA A 78 -11.29 2.29 -12.18
N THR A 79 -9.96 2.27 -12.29
CA THR A 79 -9.16 1.25 -11.61
C THR A 79 -9.30 1.37 -10.10
N LEU A 80 -9.22 2.60 -9.59
CA LEU A 80 -9.36 2.82 -8.16
C LEU A 80 -10.75 2.39 -7.68
N ARG A 81 -11.79 2.77 -8.41
CA ARG A 81 -13.15 2.41 -8.00
C ARG A 81 -13.34 0.90 -7.95
N LYS A 82 -12.80 0.19 -8.96
CA LYS A 82 -12.91 -1.26 -8.96
C LYS A 82 -12.20 -1.86 -7.76
N LYS A 83 -11.00 -1.40 -7.48
CA LYS A 83 -10.24 -1.93 -6.35
C LYS A 83 -10.93 -1.63 -5.02
N LEU A 84 -11.50 -0.44 -4.89
CA LEU A 84 -12.22 -0.10 -3.66
C LEU A 84 -13.40 -1.03 -3.47
N ARG A 85 -14.13 -1.34 -4.53
CA ARG A 85 -15.23 -2.28 -4.44
C ARG A 85 -14.74 -3.67 -4.08
N ASP A 86 -13.66 -4.11 -4.73
CA ASP A 86 -13.11 -5.45 -4.48
C ASP A 86 -12.68 -5.61 -3.02
N TYR A 87 -12.23 -4.52 -2.40
CA TYR A 87 -11.79 -4.56 -1.01
C TYR A 87 -12.89 -4.19 -0.02
N GLY A 88 -14.07 -3.88 -0.52
CA GLY A 88 -15.16 -3.49 0.37
C GLY A 88 -15.00 -2.11 0.98
N LEU A 89 -14.28 -1.23 0.30
CA LEU A 89 -14.00 0.11 0.80
C LEU A 89 -14.89 1.18 0.17
N ALA A 90 -15.73 0.82 -0.78
CA ALA A 90 -16.60 1.79 -1.45
C ALA A 90 -18.03 1.32 -1.43
#